data_dd554afeeac73302845358bfc0e59184
#
_entry.id   dd554afeeac73302845358bfc0e59184
#
_cell.length_a   1.000
_cell.length_b   1.000
_cell.length_c   1.000
_cell.angle_alpha   90.00
_cell.angle_beta   90.00
_cell.angle_gamma   90.00
#
_symmetry.space_group_name_H-M   'P 1'
#
loop_
_entity.id
_entity.type
_entity.pdbx_description
1 polymer ?
#
loop_
_entity_poly.entity_id
_entity_poly.type
_entity_poly.pdbx_seq_one_letter_code
_entity_poly.pdbx_strand_id
1 'polypeptide(L)'
;MKWVDIRNALNKIISEKLKVNPYSEDIDNIKKPCFYIDLVSYKKEFNSEYRELKTIDIDVIYFPKTNGKLTNAEILENLENLDDAFEIEGKKVLHVLDRFLTLRNTDIKIVDRVGHYVFTLSLYDLYGKPYDYELMKDLKLRFKEGGSN
;
A
#
# COMPACT_ATOMS: atom_id res chain seq x y z
N MET A 1 -2.34 -9.63 -6.36
CA MET A 1 -2.71 -8.40 -5.60
C MET A 1 -2.60 -7.19 -6.49
N LYS A 2 -3.63 -6.38 -6.52
CA LYS A 2 -3.69 -5.19 -7.36
C LYS A 2 -3.60 -3.93 -6.52
N TRP A 3 -3.28 -2.80 -7.16
CA TRP A 3 -3.22 -1.51 -6.47
C TRP A 3 -4.51 -1.18 -5.73
N VAL A 4 -5.67 -1.50 -6.32
CA VAL A 4 -6.96 -1.23 -5.70
C VAL A 4 -7.11 -1.94 -4.35
N ASP A 5 -6.54 -3.13 -4.20
CA ASP A 5 -6.57 -3.87 -2.95
C ASP A 5 -5.77 -3.16 -1.87
N ILE A 6 -4.60 -2.66 -2.24
CA ILE A 6 -3.72 -1.90 -1.33
C ILE A 6 -4.38 -0.57 -0.94
N ARG A 7 -4.92 0.14 -1.90
CA ARG A 7 -5.64 1.40 -1.67
C ARG A 7 -6.82 1.22 -0.72
N ASN A 8 -7.59 0.16 -0.94
CA ASN A 8 -8.75 -0.13 -0.09
C ASN A 8 -8.33 -0.46 1.34
N ALA A 9 -7.22 -1.17 1.51
CA ALA A 9 -6.68 -1.47 2.84
C ALA A 9 -6.24 -0.19 3.56
N LEU A 10 -5.60 0.74 2.85
CA LEU A 10 -5.21 2.04 3.40
C LEU A 10 -6.43 2.88 3.76
N ASN A 11 -7.42 2.93 2.88
CA ASN A 11 -8.68 3.65 3.13
C ASN A 11 -9.37 3.13 4.39
N LYS A 12 -9.38 1.83 4.57
CA LYS A 12 -9.99 1.18 5.73
C LYS A 12 -9.29 1.59 7.03
N ILE A 13 -7.96 1.56 7.05
CA ILE A 13 -7.19 1.96 8.23
C ILE A 13 -7.44 3.43 8.56
N ILE A 14 -7.41 4.29 7.58
CA ILE A 14 -7.60 5.73 7.78
C ILE A 14 -9.00 6.02 8.30
N SER A 15 -10.03 5.46 7.70
CA SER A 15 -11.40 5.73 8.10
C SER A 15 -11.76 5.11 9.45
N GLU A 16 -11.31 3.90 9.73
CA GLU A 16 -11.68 3.19 10.95
C GLU A 16 -10.84 3.60 12.17
N LYS A 17 -9.52 3.70 12.02
CA LYS A 17 -8.62 3.98 13.13
C LYS A 17 -8.40 5.46 13.39
N LEU A 18 -8.33 6.26 12.34
CA LEU A 18 -8.07 7.70 12.46
C LEU A 18 -9.34 8.53 12.40
N LYS A 19 -10.42 7.95 11.89
CA LYS A 19 -11.72 8.63 11.74
C LYS A 19 -11.62 9.92 10.94
N VAL A 20 -10.75 9.92 9.94
CA VAL A 20 -10.52 11.02 9.01
C VAL A 20 -10.85 10.52 7.61
N ASN A 21 -11.37 11.38 6.76
CA ASN A 21 -11.76 10.99 5.42
C ASN A 21 -10.54 10.71 4.55
N PRO A 22 -10.44 9.50 3.94
CA PRO A 22 -9.39 9.24 2.96
C PRO A 22 -9.87 9.57 1.54
N TYR A 23 -8.97 10.13 0.76
CA TYR A 23 -9.20 10.39 -0.67
C TYR A 23 -8.07 9.78 -1.48
N SER A 24 -8.39 9.25 -2.66
CA SER A 24 -7.39 8.71 -3.58
C SER A 24 -7.53 9.26 -4.98
N GLU A 25 -8.57 10.04 -5.21
CA GLU A 25 -8.86 10.70 -6.47
C GLU A 25 -9.48 12.06 -6.16
N ASP A 26 -9.52 12.96 -7.11
CA ASP A 26 -10.18 14.27 -7.00
C ASP A 26 -9.75 15.09 -5.77
N ILE A 27 -8.54 15.63 -5.86
CA ILE A 27 -7.95 16.46 -4.82
C ILE A 27 -8.64 17.83 -4.70
N ASP A 28 -9.40 18.26 -5.70
CA ASP A 28 -9.99 19.61 -5.75
C ASP A 28 -11.23 19.76 -4.85
N ASN A 29 -11.90 18.67 -4.53
CA ASN A 29 -13.15 18.69 -3.74
C ASN A 29 -12.99 18.06 -2.36
N ILE A 30 -11.78 18.04 -1.81
CA ILE A 30 -11.54 17.45 -0.49
C ILE A 30 -12.02 18.35 0.64
N LYS A 31 -12.52 17.71 1.71
CA LYS A 31 -12.87 18.40 2.95
C LYS A 31 -11.75 18.22 3.96
N LYS A 32 -11.18 19.31 4.42
CA LYS A 32 -10.10 19.28 5.43
C LYS A 32 -10.67 19.15 6.84
N PRO A 33 -10.06 18.41 7.75
CA PRO A 33 -8.82 17.62 7.55
C PRO A 33 -9.10 16.33 6.79
N CYS A 34 -8.11 15.88 6.02
CA CYS A 34 -8.24 14.63 5.27
C CYS A 34 -6.88 14.05 4.93
N PHE A 35 -6.89 12.76 4.59
CA PHE A 35 -5.73 12.08 4.02
C PHE A 35 -5.96 11.84 2.53
N TYR A 36 -4.92 12.00 1.76
CA TYR A 36 -4.91 11.69 0.33
C TYR A 36 -3.86 10.62 0.07
N ILE A 37 -4.25 9.55 -0.62
CA ILE A 37 -3.34 8.45 -0.92
C ILE A 37 -2.81 8.63 -2.34
N ASP A 38 -1.52 8.90 -2.44
CA ASP A 38 -0.84 9.12 -3.72
C ASP A 38 0.07 7.96 -4.05
N LEU A 39 -0.13 7.35 -5.20
CA LEU A 39 0.75 6.31 -5.72
C LEU A 39 1.92 6.98 -6.44
N VAL A 40 3.09 6.95 -5.82
CA VAL A 40 4.28 7.62 -6.35
C VAL A 40 4.93 6.78 -7.43
N SER A 41 5.08 5.47 -7.19
CA SER A 41 5.79 4.58 -8.12
C SER A 41 5.26 3.17 -7.97
N TYR A 42 5.14 2.48 -9.09
CA TYR A 42 4.70 1.09 -9.13
C TYR A 42 5.60 0.34 -10.11
N LYS A 43 6.54 -0.42 -9.58
CA LYS A 43 7.52 -1.17 -10.36
C LYS A 43 7.24 -2.65 -10.30
N LYS A 44 7.41 -3.31 -11.43
CA LYS A 44 7.26 -4.77 -11.54
C LYS A 44 8.51 -5.34 -12.19
N GLU A 45 9.04 -6.39 -11.57
CA GLU A 45 10.20 -7.10 -12.09
C GLU A 45 9.96 -8.60 -12.03
N PHE A 46 10.36 -9.31 -13.07
CA PHE A 46 10.33 -10.76 -13.05
C PHE A 46 11.52 -11.25 -12.22
N ASN A 47 11.23 -11.92 -11.13
CA ASN A 47 12.26 -12.47 -10.25
C ASN A 47 12.61 -13.91 -10.61
N SER A 48 11.65 -14.64 -11.15
CA SER A 48 11.82 -15.99 -11.64
C SER A 48 10.74 -16.27 -12.68
N GLU A 49 10.72 -17.48 -13.19
CA GLU A 49 9.77 -17.88 -14.23
C GLU A 49 8.31 -17.66 -13.86
N TYR A 50 7.98 -17.74 -12.56
CA TYR A 50 6.61 -17.66 -12.09
C TYR A 50 6.39 -16.61 -11.01
N ARG A 51 7.39 -15.80 -10.71
CA ARG A 51 7.31 -14.83 -9.63
C ARG A 51 7.59 -13.42 -10.15
N GLU A 52 6.73 -12.52 -9.76
CA GLU A 52 6.85 -11.10 -10.07
C GLU A 52 7.07 -10.35 -8.76
N LEU A 53 8.13 -9.56 -8.71
CA LEU A 53 8.38 -8.66 -7.59
C LEU A 53 7.76 -7.31 -7.89
N LYS A 54 6.86 -6.89 -7.04
CA LYS A 54 6.25 -5.55 -7.10
C LYS A 54 6.84 -4.67 -6.02
N THR A 55 7.30 -3.49 -6.42
CA THR A 55 7.80 -2.48 -5.50
C THR A 55 6.95 -1.24 -5.67
N ILE A 56 6.28 -0.83 -4.60
CA ILE A 56 5.28 0.23 -4.64
C ILE A 56 5.65 1.30 -3.65
N ASP A 57 5.85 2.52 -4.13
CA ASP A 57 6.11 3.69 -3.30
C ASP A 57 4.82 4.49 -3.15
N ILE A 58 4.45 4.75 -1.92
CA ILE A 58 3.19 5.41 -1.58
C ILE A 58 3.47 6.63 -0.71
N ASP A 59 2.78 7.71 -0.98
CA ASP A 59 2.79 8.91 -0.16
C ASP A 59 1.37 9.15 0.36
N VAL A 60 1.19 9.03 1.67
CA VAL A 60 -0.08 9.36 2.31
C VAL A 60 0.01 10.79 2.79
N ILE A 61 -0.72 11.67 2.14
CA ILE A 61 -0.64 13.11 2.35
C ILE A 61 -1.75 13.56 3.30
N TYR A 62 -1.37 14.33 4.32
CA TYR A 62 -2.33 14.88 5.26
C TYR A 62 -2.53 16.37 5.02
N PHE A 63 -3.77 16.76 4.77
CA PHE A 63 -4.17 18.15 4.62
C PHE A 63 -4.78 18.64 5.95
N PRO A 64 -4.13 19.59 6.63
CA PRO A 64 -4.55 19.99 7.97
C PRO A 64 -5.81 20.84 7.94
N LYS A 65 -6.54 20.81 9.06
CA LYS A 65 -7.68 21.70 9.30
C LYS A 65 -7.23 23.10 9.66
N THR A 66 -6.20 23.20 10.52
CA THR A 66 -5.69 24.49 10.99
C THR A 66 -4.78 25.13 9.97
N ASN A 67 -4.84 26.45 9.90
CA ASN A 67 -3.94 27.24 9.07
C ASN A 67 -3.34 28.34 9.94
N GLY A 68 -2.13 28.10 10.47
CA GLY A 68 -1.50 29.03 11.39
C GLY A 68 -0.35 28.40 12.17
N LYS A 69 -0.10 28.92 13.37
CA LYS A 69 1.07 28.52 14.18
C LYS A 69 1.04 27.07 14.64
N LEU A 70 -0.15 26.48 14.80
CA LEU A 70 -0.31 25.09 15.29
C LEU A 70 -0.42 24.06 14.17
N THR A 71 -0.30 24.48 12.91
CA THR A 71 -0.46 23.59 11.76
C THR A 71 0.53 22.44 11.78
N ASN A 72 1.81 22.72 12.05
CA ASN A 72 2.84 21.67 12.07
C ASN A 72 2.61 20.67 13.20
N ALA A 73 2.14 21.13 14.36
CA ALA A 73 1.81 20.25 15.47
C ALA A 73 0.65 19.32 15.13
N GLU A 74 -0.38 19.84 14.50
CA GLU A 74 -1.51 19.04 14.01
C GLU A 74 -1.06 18.01 13.00
N ILE A 75 -0.26 18.41 12.02
CA ILE A 75 0.24 17.52 10.97
C ILE A 75 1.05 16.38 11.60
N LEU A 76 2.00 16.70 12.45
CA LEU A 76 2.87 15.70 13.06
C LEU A 76 2.07 14.72 13.92
N GLU A 77 1.14 15.21 14.71
CA GLU A 77 0.27 14.36 15.53
C GLU A 77 -0.51 13.36 14.67
N ASN A 78 -1.10 13.83 13.58
CA ASN A 78 -1.89 12.96 12.70
C ASN A 78 -1.01 11.96 11.95
N LEU A 79 0.18 12.36 11.54
CA LEU A 79 1.11 11.44 10.88
C LEU A 79 1.66 10.40 11.85
N GLU A 80 1.91 10.77 13.10
CA GLU A 80 2.31 9.81 14.13
C GLU A 80 1.17 8.84 14.44
N ASN A 81 -0.07 9.32 14.48
CA ASN A 81 -1.24 8.47 14.66
C ASN A 81 -1.38 7.49 13.49
N LEU A 82 -1.10 7.93 12.28
CA LEU A 82 -1.11 7.06 11.11
C LEU A 82 -0.02 5.98 11.24
N ASP A 83 1.18 6.38 11.64
CA ASP A 83 2.28 5.43 11.86
C ASP A 83 1.89 4.38 12.91
N ASP A 84 1.30 4.80 14.00
CA ASP A 84 0.85 3.89 15.06
C ASP A 84 -0.26 2.96 14.58
N ALA A 85 -1.10 3.42 13.64
CA ALA A 85 -2.18 2.61 13.08
C ALA A 85 -1.67 1.39 12.31
N PHE A 86 -0.44 1.45 11.80
CA PHE A 86 0.17 0.32 11.09
C PHE A 86 0.87 -0.67 12.02
N GLU A 87 0.98 -0.36 13.30
CA GLU A 87 1.74 -1.21 14.22
C GLU A 87 0.97 -2.49 14.57
N ILE A 88 1.61 -3.63 14.35
CA ILE A 88 1.14 -4.93 14.79
C ILE A 88 2.34 -5.66 15.39
N GLU A 89 2.28 -5.97 16.69
CA GLU A 89 3.32 -6.69 17.41
C GLU A 89 4.74 -6.11 17.20
N GLY A 90 4.84 -4.78 17.28
CA GLY A 90 6.13 -4.09 17.17
C GLY A 90 6.62 -3.89 15.75
N LYS A 91 5.83 -4.25 14.75
CA LYS A 91 6.17 -4.08 13.33
C LYS A 91 5.17 -3.17 12.66
N LYS A 92 5.63 -2.43 11.65
CA LYS A 92 4.75 -1.61 10.82
C LYS A 92 4.36 -2.43 9.61
N VAL A 93 3.09 -2.81 9.55
CA VAL A 93 2.57 -3.68 8.48
C VAL A 93 1.22 -3.18 8.00
N LEU A 94 0.94 -3.45 6.73
CA LEU A 94 -0.36 -3.22 6.12
C LEU A 94 -0.99 -4.57 5.80
N HIS A 95 -2.15 -4.82 6.38
CA HIS A 95 -2.90 -6.05 6.09
C HIS A 95 -3.75 -5.84 4.84
N VAL A 96 -3.41 -6.54 3.77
CA VAL A 96 -4.12 -6.46 2.49
C VAL A 96 -4.60 -7.87 2.13
N LEU A 97 -5.92 -8.05 2.06
CA LEU A 97 -6.53 -9.36 1.84
C LEU A 97 -6.04 -10.35 2.91
N ASP A 98 -5.36 -11.42 2.52
CA ASP A 98 -4.81 -12.42 3.44
C ASP A 98 -3.31 -12.24 3.72
N ARG A 99 -2.73 -11.11 3.32
CA ARG A 99 -1.29 -10.87 3.40
C ARG A 99 -0.98 -9.70 4.31
N PHE A 100 0.18 -9.77 4.98
CA PHE A 100 0.73 -8.69 5.79
C PHE A 100 1.97 -8.15 5.10
N LEU A 101 1.89 -6.92 4.63
CA LEU A 101 2.99 -6.27 3.90
C LEU A 101 3.73 -5.33 4.85
N THR A 102 5.03 -5.55 4.98
CA THR A 102 5.87 -4.71 5.83
C THR A 102 6.12 -3.36 5.17
N LEU A 103 5.90 -2.29 5.91
CA LEU A 103 6.24 -0.94 5.46
C LEU A 103 7.75 -0.74 5.58
N ARG A 104 8.38 -0.33 4.48
CA ARG A 104 9.83 -0.07 4.43
C ARG A 104 10.08 1.38 4.08
N ASN A 105 11.23 1.88 4.49
CA ASN A 105 11.69 3.23 4.18
C ASN A 105 10.65 4.29 4.57
N THR A 106 10.04 4.12 5.74
CA THR A 106 9.04 5.07 6.23
C THR A 106 9.68 6.40 6.56
N ASP A 107 9.05 7.47 6.12
CA ASP A 107 9.53 8.81 6.33
C ASP A 107 8.36 9.77 6.55
N ILE A 108 8.51 10.65 7.52
CA ILE A 108 7.50 11.67 7.82
C ILE A 108 8.10 13.02 7.46
N LYS A 109 7.42 13.76 6.60
CA LYS A 109 7.87 15.07 6.13
C LYS A 109 6.75 16.08 6.20
N ILE A 110 7.10 17.35 6.43
CA ILE A 110 6.17 18.45 6.33
C ILE A 110 6.72 19.40 5.27
N VAL A 111 5.95 19.57 4.20
CA VAL A 111 6.31 20.45 3.08
C VAL A 111 5.15 21.38 2.78
N ASP A 112 5.40 22.70 2.79
CA ASP A 112 4.37 23.73 2.51
C ASP A 112 3.11 23.54 3.34
N ARG A 113 3.27 23.22 4.63
CA ARG A 113 2.18 23.01 5.60
C ARG A 113 1.26 21.85 5.23
N VAL A 114 1.83 20.87 4.53
CA VAL A 114 1.15 19.62 4.19
C VAL A 114 2.02 18.48 4.69
N GLY A 115 1.41 17.50 5.33
CA GLY A 115 2.12 16.34 5.86
C GLY A 115 2.26 15.22 4.86
N HIS A 116 3.39 14.55 4.88
CA HIS A 116 3.68 13.41 4.00
C HIS A 116 4.16 12.23 4.83
N TYR A 117 3.50 11.10 4.68
CA TYR A 117 3.93 9.82 5.22
C TYR A 117 4.27 8.92 4.04
N VAL A 118 5.56 8.73 3.80
CA VAL A 118 6.05 8.01 2.63
C VAL A 118 6.56 6.65 3.06
N PHE A 119 6.24 5.62 2.31
CA PHE A 119 6.74 4.27 2.56
C PHE A 119 6.76 3.45 1.29
N THR A 120 7.50 2.34 1.36
CA THR A 120 7.64 1.39 0.25
C THR A 120 7.09 0.03 0.67
N LEU A 121 6.29 -0.58 -0.21
CA LEU A 121 5.84 -1.96 -0.07
C LEU A 121 6.52 -2.80 -1.13
N SER A 122 7.02 -3.96 -0.72
CA SER A 122 7.58 -4.95 -1.65
C SER A 122 6.84 -6.26 -1.47
N LEU A 123 6.38 -6.84 -2.55
CA LEU A 123 5.65 -8.10 -2.49
C LEU A 123 5.92 -8.94 -3.71
N TYR A 124 5.85 -10.25 -3.51
CA TYR A 124 5.92 -11.22 -4.59
C TYR A 124 4.52 -11.70 -4.93
N ASP A 125 4.20 -11.65 -6.22
CA ASP A 125 3.01 -12.29 -6.75
C ASP A 125 3.42 -13.39 -7.70
N LEU A 126 2.59 -14.41 -7.80
CA LEU A 126 2.80 -15.43 -8.81
C LEU A 126 2.60 -14.83 -10.18
N TYR A 127 3.53 -15.10 -11.07
CA TYR A 127 3.41 -14.72 -12.46
C TYR A 127 2.32 -15.57 -13.09
N GLY A 128 1.39 -14.93 -13.74
CA GLY A 128 0.24 -15.60 -14.28
C GLY A 128 -0.91 -15.65 -13.28
N LYS A 129 -2.07 -15.93 -13.79
CA LYS A 129 -3.31 -16.02 -13.03
C LYS A 129 -3.50 -17.46 -12.56
N PRO A 130 -4.40 -17.72 -11.58
CA PRO A 130 -4.70 -19.09 -11.18
C PRO A 130 -4.99 -20.03 -12.33
N TYR A 131 -5.63 -19.53 -13.35
CA TYR A 131 -5.90 -20.22 -14.60
C TYR A 131 -4.61 -20.75 -15.24
N ASP A 132 -3.56 -19.92 -15.33
CA ASP A 132 -2.28 -20.33 -15.94
C ASP A 132 -1.57 -21.37 -15.07
N TYR A 133 -1.75 -21.27 -13.76
CA TYR A 133 -1.21 -22.23 -12.82
C TYR A 133 -1.82 -23.62 -13.03
N GLU A 134 -3.12 -23.70 -13.27
CA GLU A 134 -3.79 -24.96 -13.54
C GLU A 134 -3.37 -25.55 -14.88
N LEU A 135 -3.20 -24.72 -15.89
CA LEU A 135 -2.66 -25.11 -17.18
C LEU A 135 -1.27 -25.73 -17.03
N MET A 136 -0.46 -25.17 -16.16
CA MET A 136 0.87 -25.71 -15.91
C MET A 136 0.83 -27.05 -15.20
N LYS A 137 -0.10 -27.27 -14.31
CA LYS A 137 -0.33 -28.58 -13.71
C LYS A 137 -0.68 -29.61 -14.76
N ASP A 138 -1.56 -29.24 -15.66
CA ASP A 138 -1.94 -30.09 -16.78
C ASP A 138 -0.75 -30.45 -17.67
N LEU A 139 0.08 -29.48 -17.98
CA LEU A 139 1.29 -29.70 -18.76
C LEU A 139 2.25 -30.66 -18.03
N LYS A 140 2.43 -30.49 -16.75
CA LYS A 140 3.27 -31.38 -15.95
C LYS A 140 2.74 -32.80 -15.95
N LEU A 141 1.43 -32.97 -15.83
CA LEU A 141 0.80 -34.28 -15.89
C LEU A 141 0.98 -34.94 -17.24
N ARG A 142 0.80 -34.17 -18.31
CA ARG A 142 1.01 -34.67 -19.68
C ARG A 142 2.44 -35.07 -19.92
N PHE A 143 3.40 -34.28 -19.44
CA PHE A 143 4.83 -34.63 -19.53
C PHE A 143 5.15 -35.87 -18.73
N LYS A 144 4.54 -36.01 -17.56
CA LYS A 144 4.76 -37.18 -16.70
C LYS A 144 4.21 -38.46 -17.37
N GLU A 145 3.08 -38.36 -18.05
CA GLU A 145 2.49 -39.49 -18.77
C GLU A 145 3.18 -39.74 -20.10
N GLY A 146 3.44 -38.68 -20.88
CA GLY A 146 4.10 -38.76 -22.15
C GLY A 146 5.59 -38.95 -22.06
N GLY A 147 6.23 -38.38 -21.03
CA GLY A 147 7.66 -38.52 -20.79
C GLY A 147 8.07 -39.85 -20.24
N SER A 148 7.15 -40.59 -19.69
CA SER A 148 7.39 -41.95 -19.29
C SER A 148 7.33 -42.92 -20.44
N ASN A 149 6.95 -42.44 -21.57
CA ASN A 149 6.91 -43.23 -22.82
C ASN A 149 8.24 -43.19 -23.55
#